data_a95afcfbcb40ee41710a35c1cb29a1b6
#
_entry.id   a95afcfbcb40ee41710a35c1cb29a1b6
#
_cell.length_a   1.000
_cell.length_b   1.000
_cell.length_c   1.000
_cell.angle_alpha   90.00
_cell.angle_beta   90.00
_cell.angle_gamma   90.00
#
_symmetry.space_group_name_H-M   'P 1'
#
loop_
_entity.id
_entity.type
_entity.pdbx_description
1 polymer ?
#
loop_
_entity_poly.entity_id
_entity_poly.type
_entity_poly.pdbx_seq_one_letter_code
_entity_poly.pdbx_strand_id
1 'polypeptide(L)'
;MKLLITGAYGQLGNELKSMLESGRAEIGPIDPSYQHAEVVYRDMDTVDFSDMEKARACLYTVKPDVVINCAAITNVNACETELDAAMKANAILPMNLAVLCQELGAKLVHTSTDYVFAGDEPTPRKEWDHTAPVTAYGKSKELGETLVRQCCTKSFIVRTAWLYGYVGNNFVKTLCRLARENGKVKVVNDQFGNPTSANDLAYHILKLAQTTNYGTYHCTNEGTCSWYDFTKKIMEFYQVPCEVTPCTTEEYPTPAKRPAYSSLDNAMLRNTVGNEMRPWEDALKMYMENAKQRGIFA
;
A
#
# COMPACT_ATOMS: atom_id res chain seq x y z
N MET A 1 20.04 11.57 9.28
CA MET A 1 18.85 10.75 9.50
C MET A 1 19.10 9.36 8.94
N LYS A 2 18.75 8.32 9.70
CA LYS A 2 18.89 6.93 9.27
C LYS A 2 17.50 6.28 9.12
N LEU A 3 17.25 5.68 7.97
CA LEU A 3 16.00 5.01 7.64
C LEU A 3 16.21 3.49 7.61
N LEU A 4 15.24 2.74 8.10
CA LEU A 4 15.12 1.30 7.88
C LEU A 4 13.81 1.06 7.10
N ILE A 5 13.89 0.45 5.92
CA ILE A 5 12.73 0.11 5.09
C ILE A 5 12.62 -1.42 5.06
N THR A 6 11.50 -1.96 5.54
CA THR A 6 11.18 -3.38 5.49
C THR A 6 10.22 -3.67 4.33
N GLY A 7 10.23 -4.90 3.78
CA GLY A 7 9.53 -5.18 2.53
C GLY A 7 10.10 -4.38 1.35
N ALA A 8 11.41 -4.17 1.38
CA ALA A 8 12.12 -3.22 0.52
C ALA A 8 12.07 -3.58 -0.96
N TYR A 9 11.85 -4.85 -1.29
CA TYR A 9 11.82 -5.34 -2.67
C TYR A 9 10.38 -5.51 -3.22
N GLY A 10 9.36 -5.20 -2.41
CA GLY A 10 7.97 -5.09 -2.84
C GLY A 10 7.69 -3.82 -3.65
N GLN A 11 6.43 -3.66 -4.13
CA GLN A 11 6.02 -2.51 -4.95
C GLN A 11 6.34 -1.17 -4.28
N LEU A 12 5.89 -0.97 -3.05
CA LEU A 12 6.08 0.27 -2.31
C LEU A 12 7.54 0.48 -1.90
N GLY A 13 8.22 -0.58 -1.43
CA GLY A 13 9.62 -0.51 -1.03
C GLY A 13 10.54 -0.07 -2.18
N ASN A 14 10.31 -0.58 -3.39
CA ASN A 14 11.05 -0.16 -4.58
C ASN A 14 10.78 1.30 -4.98
N GLU A 15 9.54 1.79 -4.84
CA GLU A 15 9.26 3.21 -5.10
C GLU A 15 9.96 4.12 -4.09
N LEU A 16 9.93 3.78 -2.80
CA LEU A 16 10.69 4.50 -1.77
C LEU A 16 12.19 4.51 -2.09
N LYS A 17 12.74 3.36 -2.48
CA LYS A 17 14.15 3.26 -2.88
C LYS A 17 14.47 4.17 -4.06
N SER A 18 13.69 4.09 -5.14
CA SER A 18 13.88 4.92 -6.33
C SER A 18 13.81 6.41 -6.03
N MET A 19 12.87 6.82 -5.17
CA MET A 19 12.73 8.22 -4.76
C MET A 19 13.91 8.72 -3.91
N LEU A 20 14.36 7.91 -2.96
CA LEU A 20 15.48 8.27 -2.09
C LEU A 20 16.80 8.35 -2.86
N GLU A 21 16.97 7.52 -3.90
CA GLU A 21 18.13 7.56 -4.79
C GLU A 21 18.10 8.73 -5.79
N SER A 22 16.91 9.06 -6.33
CA SER A 22 16.77 10.11 -7.36
C SER A 22 16.48 11.50 -6.80
N GLY A 23 16.03 11.61 -5.54
CA GLY A 23 15.55 12.84 -4.94
C GLY A 23 14.18 13.31 -5.46
N ARG A 24 13.44 12.47 -6.22
CA ARG A 24 12.19 12.85 -6.89
C ARG A 24 11.15 11.74 -6.90
N ALA A 25 9.89 12.17 -6.74
CA ALA A 25 8.69 11.43 -7.13
C ALA A 25 8.16 11.92 -8.49
N GLU A 26 7.16 11.26 -9.02
CA GLU A 26 6.45 11.70 -10.26
C GLU A 26 5.75 13.05 -10.07
N ILE A 27 5.27 13.31 -8.85
CA ILE A 27 4.56 14.55 -8.51
C ILE A 27 5.49 15.71 -8.12
N GLY A 28 6.78 15.46 -7.92
CA GLY A 28 7.73 16.51 -7.58
C GLY A 28 8.97 16.05 -6.82
N PRO A 29 9.83 16.97 -6.37
CA PRO A 29 10.98 16.65 -5.56
C PRO A 29 10.54 16.20 -4.16
N ILE A 30 11.30 15.27 -3.54
CA ILE A 30 11.14 14.94 -2.13
C ILE A 30 11.88 15.96 -1.25
N ASP A 31 11.59 15.95 0.05
CA ASP A 31 12.23 16.87 0.99
C ASP A 31 13.78 16.74 0.93
N PRO A 32 14.51 17.85 0.81
CA PRO A 32 15.98 17.84 0.70
C PRO A 32 16.71 17.19 1.88
N SER A 33 16.08 17.07 3.06
CA SER A 33 16.68 16.38 4.22
C SER A 33 16.96 14.91 3.97
N TYR A 34 16.31 14.30 2.96
CA TYR A 34 16.57 12.92 2.54
C TYR A 34 17.85 12.74 1.72
N GLN A 35 18.45 13.81 1.16
CA GLN A 35 19.65 13.73 0.31
C GLN A 35 20.85 13.10 1.02
N HIS A 36 20.93 13.24 2.35
CA HIS A 36 22.00 12.70 3.17
C HIS A 36 21.53 11.61 4.12
N ALA A 37 20.37 11.02 3.86
CA ALA A 37 19.86 9.94 4.68
C ALA A 37 20.64 8.63 4.43
N GLU A 38 21.09 7.99 5.49
CA GLU A 38 21.57 6.61 5.43
C GLU A 38 20.33 5.68 5.37
N VAL A 39 20.19 4.89 4.32
CA VAL A 39 19.03 4.03 4.13
C VAL A 39 19.43 2.57 4.17
N VAL A 40 18.81 1.80 5.06
CA VAL A 40 18.99 0.37 5.19
C VAL A 40 17.74 -0.33 4.69
N TYR A 41 17.91 -1.19 3.68
CA TYR A 41 16.83 -1.98 3.08
C TYR A 41 16.87 -3.40 3.63
N ARG A 42 15.72 -3.93 4.04
CA ARG A 42 15.57 -5.31 4.52
C ARG A 42 14.29 -5.93 3.97
N ASP A 43 14.38 -7.24 3.73
CA ASP A 43 13.23 -8.05 3.35
C ASP A 43 13.31 -9.41 4.06
N MET A 44 12.31 -10.26 3.86
CA MET A 44 12.14 -11.55 4.55
C MET A 44 13.34 -12.49 4.36
N ASP A 45 14.03 -12.42 3.23
CA ASP A 45 15.23 -13.19 2.93
C ASP A 45 16.46 -12.79 3.77
N THR A 46 16.45 -11.57 4.31
CA THR A 46 17.54 -11.03 5.13
C THR A 46 17.21 -11.00 6.61
N VAL A 47 15.99 -10.64 6.99
CA VAL A 47 15.54 -10.56 8.40
C VAL A 47 14.06 -10.90 8.50
N ASP A 48 13.72 -11.93 9.25
CA ASP A 48 12.36 -12.20 9.66
C ASP A 48 11.98 -11.33 10.87
N PHE A 49 11.31 -10.21 10.61
CA PHE A 49 10.86 -9.28 11.65
C PHE A 49 9.68 -9.81 12.48
N SER A 50 9.07 -10.94 12.13
CA SER A 50 8.10 -11.62 12.99
C SER A 50 8.77 -12.36 14.16
N ASP A 51 10.07 -12.62 14.06
CA ASP A 51 10.94 -13.11 15.11
C ASP A 51 11.51 -11.92 15.90
N MET A 52 11.12 -11.75 17.17
CA MET A 52 11.49 -10.61 18.01
C MET A 52 13.01 -10.50 18.20
N GLU A 53 13.73 -11.61 18.34
CA GLU A 53 15.17 -11.58 18.58
C GLU A 53 15.93 -11.14 17.32
N LYS A 54 15.53 -11.60 16.14
CA LYS A 54 16.10 -11.16 14.86
C LYS A 54 15.78 -9.69 14.58
N ALA A 55 14.53 -9.27 14.85
CA ALA A 55 14.11 -7.88 14.73
C ALA A 55 14.93 -6.98 15.66
N ARG A 56 15.10 -7.38 16.94
CA ARG A 56 15.90 -6.66 17.94
C ARG A 56 17.35 -6.53 17.51
N ALA A 57 17.99 -7.64 17.13
CA ALA A 57 19.39 -7.62 16.67
C ALA A 57 19.57 -6.66 15.48
N CYS A 58 18.64 -6.64 14.52
CA CYS A 58 18.69 -5.74 13.38
C CYS A 58 18.52 -4.27 13.81
N LEU A 59 17.44 -3.91 14.54
CA LEU A 59 17.16 -2.53 14.89
C LEU A 59 18.22 -1.95 15.83
N TYR A 60 18.75 -2.72 16.78
CA TYR A 60 19.82 -2.25 17.67
C TYR A 60 21.17 -2.09 16.97
N THR A 61 21.41 -2.83 15.89
CA THR A 61 22.58 -2.62 15.02
C THR A 61 22.41 -1.41 14.12
N VAL A 62 21.24 -1.27 13.49
CA VAL A 62 20.95 -0.17 12.55
C VAL A 62 20.75 1.14 13.30
N LYS A 63 20.04 1.15 14.42
CA LYS A 63 19.63 2.33 15.21
C LYS A 63 18.96 3.38 14.31
N PRO A 64 17.83 3.04 13.66
CA PRO A 64 17.16 3.95 12.75
C PRO A 64 16.47 5.10 13.50
N ASP A 65 16.40 6.28 12.86
CA ASP A 65 15.55 7.38 13.29
C ASP A 65 14.09 7.15 12.87
N VAL A 66 13.89 6.47 11.72
CA VAL A 66 12.60 6.15 11.16
C VAL A 66 12.60 4.74 10.58
N VAL A 67 11.58 3.96 10.92
CA VAL A 67 11.29 2.67 10.30
C VAL A 67 10.07 2.82 9.40
N ILE A 68 10.18 2.43 8.12
CA ILE A 68 9.06 2.38 7.18
C ILE A 68 8.74 0.91 6.89
N ASN A 69 7.61 0.43 7.40
CA ASN A 69 7.21 -0.96 7.24
C ASN A 69 6.27 -1.12 6.04
N CYS A 70 6.84 -1.65 4.94
CA CYS A 70 6.10 -2.07 3.74
C CYS A 70 5.89 -3.59 3.67
N ALA A 71 6.46 -4.36 4.62
CA ALA A 71 6.33 -5.81 4.65
C ALA A 71 4.91 -6.23 5.04
N ALA A 72 4.29 -7.08 4.23
CA ALA A 72 2.98 -7.67 4.49
C ALA A 72 2.71 -8.86 3.58
N ILE A 73 1.87 -9.80 4.00
CA ILE A 73 1.20 -10.73 3.10
C ILE A 73 -0.08 -10.05 2.59
N THR A 74 -0.13 -9.79 1.26
CA THR A 74 -1.21 -9.03 0.61
C THR A 74 -2.10 -9.88 -0.30
N ASN A 75 -1.81 -11.19 -0.44
CA ASN A 75 -2.68 -12.09 -1.17
C ASN A 75 -3.93 -12.40 -0.31
N VAL A 76 -5.00 -11.65 -0.60
CA VAL A 76 -6.26 -11.71 0.16
C VAL A 76 -6.84 -13.13 0.20
N ASN A 77 -6.78 -13.86 -0.93
CA ASN A 77 -7.32 -15.23 -0.99
C ASN A 77 -6.45 -16.22 -0.19
N ALA A 78 -5.13 -16.11 -0.26
CA ALA A 78 -4.23 -16.98 0.52
C ALA A 78 -4.37 -16.76 2.02
N CYS A 79 -4.66 -15.54 2.47
CA CYS A 79 -4.89 -15.26 3.88
C CYS A 79 -6.08 -16.02 4.48
N GLU A 80 -7.09 -16.39 3.68
CA GLU A 80 -8.24 -17.18 4.15
C GLU A 80 -7.84 -18.63 4.53
N THR A 81 -6.80 -19.16 3.90
CA THR A 81 -6.31 -20.54 4.14
C THR A 81 -5.04 -20.58 4.98
N GLU A 82 -4.26 -19.49 5.00
CA GLU A 82 -2.96 -19.38 5.67
C GLU A 82 -3.00 -18.33 6.79
N LEU A 83 -4.00 -18.44 7.68
CA LEU A 83 -4.29 -17.42 8.71
C LEU A 83 -3.08 -17.17 9.62
N ASP A 84 -2.36 -18.21 10.04
CA ASP A 84 -1.18 -18.06 10.93
C ASP A 84 -0.07 -17.27 10.26
N ALA A 85 0.19 -17.53 8.98
CA ALA A 85 1.16 -16.76 8.20
C ALA A 85 0.73 -15.30 8.04
N ALA A 86 -0.56 -15.07 7.76
CA ALA A 86 -1.13 -13.73 7.68
C ALA A 86 -0.99 -12.98 9.02
N MET A 87 -1.32 -13.61 10.15
CA MET A 87 -1.16 -13.02 11.49
C MET A 87 0.29 -12.70 11.82
N LYS A 88 1.23 -13.60 11.51
CA LYS A 88 2.66 -13.34 11.71
C LYS A 88 3.14 -12.13 10.93
N ALA A 89 2.86 -12.08 9.63
CA ALA A 89 3.36 -11.03 8.76
C ALA A 89 2.62 -9.69 8.95
N ASN A 90 1.31 -9.71 9.21
CA ASN A 90 0.49 -8.50 9.19
C ASN A 90 0.18 -7.94 10.59
N ALA A 91 0.38 -8.73 11.67
CA ALA A 91 0.13 -8.30 13.04
C ALA A 91 1.37 -8.39 13.93
N ILE A 92 2.03 -9.56 14.02
CA ILE A 92 3.17 -9.76 14.92
C ILE A 92 4.40 -8.99 14.44
N LEU A 93 4.72 -9.03 13.14
CA LEU A 93 5.85 -8.28 12.57
C LEU A 93 5.73 -6.78 12.88
N PRO A 94 4.64 -6.07 12.55
CA PRO A 94 4.52 -4.65 12.85
C PRO A 94 4.47 -4.37 14.37
N MET A 95 3.94 -5.27 15.20
CA MET A 95 4.02 -5.15 16.65
C MET A 95 5.48 -5.16 17.12
N ASN A 96 6.29 -6.12 16.68
CA ASN A 96 7.70 -6.20 17.04
C ASN A 96 8.45 -4.93 16.66
N LEU A 97 8.22 -4.40 15.44
CA LEU A 97 8.78 -3.13 15.01
C LEU A 97 8.31 -1.97 15.90
N ALA A 98 7.04 -1.93 16.27
CA ALA A 98 6.49 -0.89 17.14
C ALA A 98 7.13 -0.89 18.54
N VAL A 99 7.26 -2.06 19.18
CA VAL A 99 7.95 -2.21 20.48
C VAL A 99 9.38 -1.70 20.39
N LEU A 100 10.13 -2.12 19.38
CA LEU A 100 11.53 -1.75 19.20
C LEU A 100 11.72 -0.27 18.82
N CYS A 101 10.81 0.28 18.01
CA CYS A 101 10.80 1.73 17.73
C CYS A 101 10.54 2.54 19.00
N GLN A 102 9.62 2.10 19.85
CA GLN A 102 9.35 2.77 21.14
C GLN A 102 10.58 2.72 22.05
N GLU A 103 11.25 1.57 22.16
CA GLU A 103 12.47 1.42 22.95
C GLU A 103 13.61 2.34 22.46
N LEU A 104 13.79 2.46 21.14
CA LEU A 104 14.84 3.27 20.50
C LEU A 104 14.47 4.75 20.33
N GLY A 105 13.21 5.13 20.59
CA GLY A 105 12.71 6.48 20.34
C GLY A 105 12.51 6.82 18.85
N ALA A 106 12.59 5.81 17.97
CA ALA A 106 12.39 5.93 16.52
C ALA A 106 10.92 6.15 16.15
N LYS A 107 10.69 6.74 14.97
CA LYS A 107 9.35 6.80 14.36
C LYS A 107 9.05 5.51 13.61
N LEU A 108 7.80 5.08 13.60
CA LEU A 108 7.31 3.96 12.79
C LEU A 108 6.24 4.45 11.80
N VAL A 109 6.44 4.20 10.51
CA VAL A 109 5.40 4.31 9.49
C VAL A 109 4.97 2.90 9.10
N HIS A 110 3.72 2.53 9.37
CA HIS A 110 3.16 1.21 9.05
C HIS A 110 2.10 1.31 7.96
N THR A 111 2.33 0.61 6.84
CA THR A 111 1.36 0.54 5.74
C THR A 111 0.23 -0.42 6.07
N SER A 112 -1.02 0.05 5.96
CA SER A 112 -2.24 -0.72 6.16
C SER A 112 -3.15 -0.67 4.92
N THR A 113 -4.43 -1.02 5.05
CA THR A 113 -5.33 -1.30 3.94
C THR A 113 -6.75 -0.77 4.18
N ASP A 114 -7.48 -0.55 3.10
CA ASP A 114 -8.93 -0.33 3.05
C ASP A 114 -9.75 -1.52 3.56
N TYR A 115 -9.20 -2.75 3.50
CA TYR A 115 -9.87 -3.98 3.97
C TYR A 115 -10.09 -4.04 5.49
N VAL A 116 -9.65 -3.05 6.25
CA VAL A 116 -10.02 -2.90 7.67
C VAL A 116 -11.49 -2.48 7.85
N PHE A 117 -12.15 -2.04 6.79
CA PHE A 117 -13.57 -1.70 6.77
C PHE A 117 -14.43 -2.82 6.17
N ALA A 118 -15.71 -2.89 6.59
CA ALA A 118 -16.65 -3.91 6.10
C ALA A 118 -16.98 -3.74 4.61
N GLY A 119 -17.03 -2.51 4.12
CA GLY A 119 -17.36 -2.19 2.74
C GLY A 119 -18.83 -2.32 2.39
N ASP A 120 -19.70 -2.14 3.36
CA ASP A 120 -21.17 -2.27 3.28
C ASP A 120 -21.90 -0.93 3.10
N GLU A 121 -21.21 0.19 3.20
CA GLU A 121 -21.74 1.53 3.00
C GLU A 121 -21.14 2.18 1.74
N PRO A 122 -21.96 2.77 0.85
CA PRO A 122 -21.51 3.37 -0.41
C PRO A 122 -20.97 4.80 -0.24
N THR A 123 -20.19 5.03 0.82
CA THR A 123 -19.54 6.33 1.12
C THR A 123 -18.07 6.12 1.45
N PRO A 124 -17.17 7.02 0.98
CA PRO A 124 -15.75 6.93 1.33
C PRO A 124 -15.53 7.00 2.84
N ARG A 125 -14.77 6.05 3.37
CA ARG A 125 -14.46 5.98 4.80
C ARG A 125 -13.39 6.96 5.20
N LYS A 126 -13.55 7.56 6.38
CA LYS A 126 -12.59 8.46 7.00
C LYS A 126 -11.74 7.71 8.03
N GLU A 127 -10.62 8.30 8.41
CA GLU A 127 -9.65 7.66 9.30
C GLU A 127 -10.20 7.31 10.70
N TRP A 128 -11.20 8.05 11.16
CA TRP A 128 -11.88 7.85 12.45
C TRP A 128 -13.14 6.99 12.39
N ASP A 129 -13.52 6.50 11.22
CA ASP A 129 -14.65 5.58 11.07
C ASP A 129 -14.30 4.23 11.71
N HIS A 130 -15.34 3.54 12.22
CA HIS A 130 -15.17 2.25 12.87
C HIS A 130 -14.68 1.18 11.88
N THR A 131 -13.63 0.46 12.26
CA THR A 131 -13.11 -0.68 11.51
C THR A 131 -13.93 -1.93 11.80
N ALA A 132 -14.27 -2.72 10.77
CA ALA A 132 -15.03 -3.95 10.88
C ALA A 132 -14.64 -4.92 9.75
N PRO A 133 -13.39 -5.45 9.75
CA PRO A 133 -12.88 -6.26 8.65
C PRO A 133 -13.63 -7.58 8.49
N VAL A 134 -13.99 -7.94 7.25
CA VAL A 134 -14.73 -9.18 6.95
C VAL A 134 -13.82 -10.31 6.45
N THR A 135 -12.62 -9.99 5.92
CA THR A 135 -11.66 -10.97 5.40
C THR A 135 -10.56 -11.29 6.43
N ALA A 136 -9.93 -12.46 6.32
CA ALA A 136 -8.76 -12.82 7.14
C ALA A 136 -7.61 -11.82 6.93
N TYR A 137 -7.39 -11.37 5.69
CA TYR A 137 -6.44 -10.29 5.38
C TYR A 137 -6.76 -9.01 6.16
N GLY A 138 -7.98 -8.51 6.04
CA GLY A 138 -8.41 -7.29 6.76
C GLY A 138 -8.28 -7.41 8.27
N LYS A 139 -8.68 -8.55 8.85
CA LYS A 139 -8.55 -8.84 10.29
C LYS A 139 -7.09 -8.85 10.75
N SER A 140 -6.20 -9.47 9.97
CA SER A 140 -4.76 -9.50 10.30
C SER A 140 -4.12 -8.11 10.23
N LYS A 141 -4.51 -7.27 9.26
CA LYS A 141 -4.02 -5.89 9.13
C LYS A 141 -4.57 -4.99 10.24
N GLU A 142 -5.86 -5.09 10.56
CA GLU A 142 -6.51 -4.33 11.64
C GLU A 142 -5.89 -4.66 13.01
N LEU A 143 -5.62 -5.94 13.29
CA LEU A 143 -4.90 -6.35 14.50
C LEU A 143 -3.49 -5.72 14.52
N GLY A 144 -2.79 -5.68 13.38
CA GLY A 144 -1.49 -5.02 13.25
C GLY A 144 -1.56 -3.53 13.59
N GLU A 145 -2.57 -2.80 13.07
CA GLU A 145 -2.80 -1.40 13.42
C GLU A 145 -3.02 -1.21 14.92
N THR A 146 -3.83 -2.07 15.53
CA THR A 146 -4.15 -2.02 16.96
C THR A 146 -2.90 -2.21 17.80
N LEU A 147 -2.09 -3.21 17.48
CA LEU A 147 -0.83 -3.49 18.20
C LEU A 147 0.20 -2.36 18.01
N VAL A 148 0.31 -1.79 16.80
CA VAL A 148 1.18 -0.63 16.55
C VAL A 148 0.77 0.55 17.41
N ARG A 149 -0.53 0.91 17.45
CA ARG A 149 -1.04 2.01 18.29
C ARG A 149 -0.76 1.80 19.77
N GLN A 150 -0.86 0.55 20.26
CA GLN A 150 -0.61 0.22 21.66
C GLN A 150 0.87 0.24 22.04
N CYS A 151 1.76 -0.11 21.10
CA CYS A 151 3.19 -0.32 21.39
C CYS A 151 4.09 0.85 21.01
N CYS A 152 3.67 1.78 20.12
CA CYS A 152 4.50 2.88 19.66
C CYS A 152 3.75 4.21 19.58
N THR A 153 4.13 5.17 20.40
CA THR A 153 3.51 6.50 20.44
C THR A 153 3.90 7.38 19.25
N LYS A 154 5.07 7.13 18.64
CA LYS A 154 5.59 7.86 17.48
C LYS A 154 5.28 7.09 16.19
N SER A 155 4.01 6.72 15.97
CA SER A 155 3.62 5.91 14.82
C SER A 155 2.65 6.61 13.88
N PHE A 156 2.83 6.33 12.58
CA PHE A 156 1.90 6.64 11.51
C PHE A 156 1.35 5.34 10.97
N ILE A 157 0.04 5.17 10.92
CA ILE A 157 -0.63 4.09 10.23
C ILE A 157 -1.17 4.66 8.92
N VAL A 158 -0.70 4.14 7.79
CA VAL A 158 -1.05 4.66 6.46
C VAL A 158 -1.87 3.59 5.74
N ARG A 159 -3.19 3.78 5.68
CA ARG A 159 -4.12 2.92 4.94
C ARG A 159 -4.14 3.32 3.47
N THR A 160 -4.01 2.35 2.60
CA THR A 160 -4.08 2.52 1.15
C THR A 160 -5.00 1.47 0.52
N ALA A 161 -5.32 1.63 -0.77
CA ALA A 161 -6.21 0.74 -1.51
C ALA A 161 -5.67 0.49 -2.91
N TRP A 162 -5.91 -0.70 -3.48
CA TRP A 162 -5.70 -1.06 -4.89
C TRP A 162 -4.34 -0.62 -5.45
N LEU A 163 -3.28 -0.89 -4.68
CA LEU A 163 -1.92 -0.45 -4.96
C LEU A 163 -1.35 -1.07 -6.25
N TYR A 164 -0.78 -0.23 -7.11
CA TYR A 164 -0.02 -0.66 -8.27
C TYR A 164 1.30 0.10 -8.39
N GLY A 165 2.32 -0.55 -8.94
CA GLY A 165 3.67 0.01 -9.09
C GLY A 165 4.49 -0.71 -10.15
N TYR A 166 5.72 -0.25 -10.37
CA TYR A 166 6.57 -0.75 -11.45
C TYR A 166 7.18 -2.12 -11.17
N VAL A 167 7.29 -2.53 -9.92
CA VAL A 167 7.90 -3.80 -9.52
C VAL A 167 6.84 -4.78 -9.00
N GLY A 168 7.10 -6.07 -9.13
CA GLY A 168 6.18 -7.11 -8.69
C GLY A 168 4.96 -7.27 -9.59
N ASN A 169 4.02 -8.11 -9.17
CA ASN A 169 2.78 -8.35 -9.88
C ASN A 169 1.66 -7.49 -9.28
N ASN A 170 0.79 -6.95 -10.13
CA ASN A 170 -0.38 -6.16 -9.73
C ASN A 170 -1.50 -6.28 -10.76
N PHE A 171 -2.66 -5.70 -10.42
CA PHE A 171 -3.84 -5.77 -11.26
C PHE A 171 -3.60 -5.18 -12.66
N VAL A 172 -2.95 -4.00 -12.76
CA VAL A 172 -2.69 -3.34 -14.06
C VAL A 172 -1.86 -4.23 -14.97
N LYS A 173 -0.73 -4.76 -14.47
CA LYS A 173 0.13 -5.67 -15.24
C LYS A 173 -0.57 -6.95 -15.64
N THR A 174 -1.38 -7.51 -14.73
CA THR A 174 -2.15 -8.73 -15.00
C THR A 174 -3.15 -8.48 -16.13
N LEU A 175 -3.87 -7.36 -16.10
CA LEU A 175 -4.84 -7.01 -17.14
C LEU A 175 -4.19 -6.74 -18.48
N CYS A 176 -3.06 -6.01 -18.51
CA CYS A 176 -2.31 -5.77 -19.75
C CYS A 176 -1.83 -7.10 -20.38
N ARG A 177 -1.36 -8.05 -19.56
CA ARG A 177 -0.98 -9.38 -20.04
C ARG A 177 -2.17 -10.16 -20.59
N LEU A 178 -3.27 -10.23 -19.83
CA LEU A 178 -4.48 -10.94 -20.27
C LEU A 178 -5.11 -10.34 -21.53
N ALA A 179 -5.10 -9.01 -21.66
CA ALA A 179 -5.57 -8.34 -22.88
C ALA A 179 -4.78 -8.77 -24.11
N ARG A 180 -3.45 -8.84 -23.99
CA ARG A 180 -2.56 -9.25 -25.07
C ARG A 180 -2.73 -10.74 -25.43
N GLU A 181 -2.85 -11.59 -24.41
CA GLU A 181 -2.97 -13.05 -24.62
C GLU A 181 -4.34 -13.47 -25.17
N ASN A 182 -5.43 -12.83 -24.69
CA ASN A 182 -6.78 -13.31 -24.91
C ASN A 182 -7.67 -12.35 -25.73
N GLY A 183 -7.29 -11.08 -25.87
CA GLY A 183 -8.10 -10.05 -26.53
C GLY A 183 -9.43 -9.71 -25.83
N LYS A 184 -9.70 -10.33 -24.68
CA LYS A 184 -10.91 -10.11 -23.88
C LYS A 184 -10.66 -10.36 -22.40
N VAL A 185 -11.37 -9.62 -21.54
CA VAL A 185 -11.35 -9.80 -20.08
C VAL A 185 -12.74 -9.59 -19.49
N LYS A 186 -13.10 -10.36 -18.46
CA LYS A 186 -14.33 -10.22 -17.69
C LYS A 186 -13.96 -9.68 -16.29
N VAL A 187 -14.57 -8.58 -15.85
CA VAL A 187 -14.18 -7.86 -14.64
C VAL A 187 -15.39 -7.42 -13.83
N VAL A 188 -15.30 -7.54 -12.49
CA VAL A 188 -16.39 -7.16 -11.58
C VAL A 188 -16.69 -5.66 -11.65
N ASN A 189 -17.98 -5.30 -11.65
CA ASN A 189 -18.47 -3.92 -11.77
C ASN A 189 -19.23 -3.45 -10.52
N ASP A 190 -19.32 -4.28 -9.50
CA ASP A 190 -20.02 -4.06 -8.24
C ASP A 190 -19.10 -3.98 -7.02
N GLN A 191 -17.80 -3.80 -7.26
CA GLN A 191 -16.79 -3.52 -6.24
C GLN A 191 -16.12 -2.18 -6.56
N PHE A 192 -16.16 -1.24 -5.60
CA PHE A 192 -15.68 0.13 -5.75
C PHE A 192 -14.55 0.45 -4.77
N GLY A 193 -13.57 1.22 -5.23
CA GLY A 193 -12.40 1.63 -4.43
C GLY A 193 -11.57 2.72 -5.11
N ASN A 194 -10.38 2.95 -4.58
CA ASN A 194 -9.43 3.94 -5.10
C ASN A 194 -8.18 3.23 -5.66
N PRO A 195 -7.98 3.15 -6.97
CA PRO A 195 -6.67 2.75 -7.50
C PRO A 195 -5.58 3.70 -7.01
N THR A 196 -4.46 3.15 -6.50
CA THR A 196 -3.40 3.98 -5.90
C THR A 196 -2.04 3.68 -6.50
N SER A 197 -1.36 4.71 -7.00
CA SER A 197 0.03 4.65 -7.44
C SER A 197 0.96 4.48 -6.24
N ALA A 198 1.82 3.46 -6.28
CA ALA A 198 2.85 3.26 -5.26
C ALA A 198 3.84 4.43 -5.19
N ASN A 199 4.01 5.17 -6.30
CA ASN A 199 4.84 6.37 -6.34
C ASN A 199 4.20 7.50 -5.54
N ASP A 200 2.91 7.81 -5.74
CA ASP A 200 2.22 8.84 -4.97
C ASP A 200 2.14 8.50 -3.47
N LEU A 201 1.89 7.22 -3.16
CA LEU A 201 1.87 6.74 -1.78
C LEU A 201 3.25 6.89 -1.11
N ALA A 202 4.32 6.50 -1.79
CA ALA A 202 5.69 6.60 -1.26
C ALA A 202 6.08 8.05 -0.97
N TYR A 203 5.71 9.00 -1.84
CA TYR A 203 5.94 10.43 -1.62
C TYR A 203 5.27 10.91 -0.32
N HIS A 204 4.00 10.57 -0.11
CA HIS A 204 3.27 10.99 1.08
C HIS A 204 3.77 10.30 2.36
N ILE A 205 4.22 9.05 2.28
CA ILE A 205 4.90 8.37 3.39
C ILE A 205 6.16 9.13 3.80
N LEU A 206 7.01 9.53 2.85
CA LEU A 206 8.19 10.33 3.15
C LEU A 206 7.81 11.70 3.74
N LYS A 207 6.77 12.35 3.21
CA LYS A 207 6.26 13.63 3.73
C LYS A 207 5.76 13.50 5.17
N LEU A 208 4.98 12.47 5.49
CA LEU A 208 4.51 12.18 6.85
C LEU A 208 5.67 11.91 7.82
N ALA A 209 6.67 11.12 7.40
CA ALA A 209 7.80 10.73 8.23
C ALA A 209 8.65 11.92 8.72
N GLN A 210 8.61 13.06 8.02
CA GLN A 210 9.28 14.30 8.45
C GLN A 210 8.57 14.99 9.62
N THR A 211 7.29 14.73 9.81
CA THR A 211 6.46 15.42 10.80
C THR A 211 6.44 14.72 12.15
N THR A 212 5.74 15.33 13.10
CA THR A 212 5.37 14.74 14.40
C THR A 212 3.84 14.58 14.51
N ASN A 213 3.12 14.66 13.40
CA ASN A 213 1.68 14.52 13.34
C ASN A 213 1.27 13.03 13.34
N TYR A 214 1.65 12.32 14.43
CA TYR A 214 1.39 10.89 14.56
C TYR A 214 -0.10 10.56 14.51
N GLY A 215 -0.45 9.39 13.97
CA GLY A 215 -1.84 8.97 13.89
C GLY A 215 -2.13 8.06 12.69
N THR A 216 -3.43 7.89 12.41
CA THR A 216 -3.90 7.11 11.26
C THR A 216 -4.22 8.03 10.10
N TYR A 217 -3.80 7.65 8.91
CA TYR A 217 -3.97 8.38 7.65
C TYR A 217 -4.53 7.47 6.57
N HIS A 218 -5.45 7.98 5.78
CA HIS A 218 -5.76 7.42 4.49
C HIS A 218 -4.87 8.08 3.44
N CYS A 219 -4.33 7.28 2.52
CA CYS A 219 -3.44 7.75 1.47
C CYS A 219 -3.70 6.95 0.19
N THR A 220 -4.70 7.41 -0.58
CA THR A 220 -5.11 6.83 -1.86
C THR A 220 -5.17 7.92 -2.92
N ASN A 221 -5.01 7.58 -4.20
CA ASN A 221 -5.33 8.54 -5.24
C ASN A 221 -6.81 8.94 -5.16
N GLU A 222 -7.11 10.16 -5.57
CA GLU A 222 -8.44 10.77 -5.45
C GLU A 222 -9.41 10.19 -6.50
N GLY A 223 -10.67 10.07 -6.11
CA GLY A 223 -11.74 9.53 -6.93
C GLY A 223 -12.00 8.04 -6.64
N THR A 224 -13.23 7.62 -6.92
CA THR A 224 -13.71 6.24 -6.73
C THR A 224 -14.13 5.67 -8.08
N CYS A 225 -13.77 4.42 -8.35
CA CYS A 225 -14.23 3.70 -9.54
C CYS A 225 -14.47 2.22 -9.23
N SER A 226 -15.18 1.52 -10.12
CA SER A 226 -15.24 0.05 -10.08
C SER A 226 -13.98 -0.57 -10.70
N TRP A 227 -13.72 -1.85 -10.41
CA TRP A 227 -12.66 -2.59 -11.11
C TRP A 227 -12.88 -2.60 -12.63
N TYR A 228 -14.14 -2.62 -13.07
CA TYR A 228 -14.51 -2.53 -14.48
C TYR A 228 -14.10 -1.18 -15.08
N ASP A 229 -14.41 -0.05 -14.43
CA ASP A 229 -14.03 1.28 -14.90
C ASP A 229 -12.52 1.47 -14.92
N PHE A 230 -11.85 1.00 -13.86
CA PHE A 230 -10.39 0.97 -13.80
C PHE A 230 -9.80 0.20 -14.97
N THR A 231 -10.36 -0.99 -15.30
CA THR A 231 -9.91 -1.80 -16.43
C THR A 231 -10.11 -1.10 -17.76
N LYS A 232 -11.27 -0.46 -17.98
CA LYS A 232 -11.50 0.32 -19.22
C LYS A 232 -10.44 1.40 -19.40
N LYS A 233 -10.10 2.11 -18.33
CA LYS A 233 -9.08 3.16 -18.37
C LYS A 233 -7.68 2.59 -18.59
N ILE A 234 -7.35 1.44 -18.02
CA ILE A 234 -6.10 0.72 -18.31
C ILE A 234 -6.00 0.39 -19.80
N MET A 235 -7.07 -0.15 -20.41
CA MET A 235 -7.06 -0.51 -21.84
C MET A 235 -6.97 0.72 -22.74
N GLU A 236 -7.62 1.83 -22.36
CA GLU A 236 -7.50 3.11 -23.06
C GLU A 236 -6.03 3.58 -23.14
N PHE A 237 -5.31 3.54 -22.02
CA PHE A 237 -3.91 3.98 -21.99
C PHE A 237 -2.93 2.94 -22.54
N TYR A 238 -3.28 1.65 -22.43
CA TYR A 238 -2.45 0.56 -22.98
C TYR A 238 -2.49 0.51 -24.51
N GLN A 239 -3.61 0.97 -25.10
CA GLN A 239 -3.82 1.05 -26.56
C GLN A 239 -3.73 -0.32 -27.27
N VAL A 240 -4.10 -1.40 -26.58
CA VAL A 240 -4.22 -2.74 -27.15
C VAL A 240 -5.71 -3.07 -27.26
N PRO A 241 -6.18 -3.58 -28.43
CA PRO A 241 -7.57 -4.00 -28.58
C PRO A 241 -7.92 -5.09 -27.57
N CYS A 242 -8.92 -4.82 -26.73
CA CYS A 242 -9.40 -5.75 -25.72
C CYS A 242 -10.87 -5.50 -25.45
N GLU A 243 -11.70 -6.54 -25.56
CA GLU A 243 -13.09 -6.49 -25.13
C GLU A 243 -13.15 -6.59 -23.60
N VAL A 244 -13.68 -5.57 -22.96
CA VAL A 244 -13.87 -5.56 -21.48
C VAL A 244 -15.36 -5.76 -21.19
N THR A 245 -15.72 -6.91 -20.61
CA THR A 245 -17.11 -7.22 -20.23
C THR A 245 -17.29 -7.12 -18.72
N PRO A 246 -18.35 -6.46 -18.23
CA PRO A 246 -18.65 -6.41 -16.80
C PRO A 246 -19.21 -7.75 -16.32
N CYS A 247 -19.02 -8.01 -15.00
CA CYS A 247 -19.72 -9.08 -14.30
C CYS A 247 -20.01 -8.65 -12.85
N THR A 248 -20.85 -9.42 -12.17
CA THR A 248 -21.07 -9.24 -10.74
C THR A 248 -20.07 -10.06 -9.91
N THR A 249 -19.95 -9.74 -8.63
CA THR A 249 -19.17 -10.54 -7.66
C THR A 249 -19.69 -11.98 -7.59
N GLU A 250 -20.99 -12.21 -7.70
CA GLU A 250 -21.61 -13.54 -7.70
C GLU A 250 -21.19 -14.37 -8.92
N GLU A 251 -21.02 -13.74 -10.08
CA GLU A 251 -20.54 -14.38 -11.31
C GLU A 251 -19.03 -14.65 -11.32
N TYR A 252 -18.28 -14.06 -10.37
CA TYR A 252 -16.83 -14.24 -10.22
C TYR A 252 -16.45 -14.60 -8.78
N PRO A 253 -16.85 -15.77 -8.28
CA PRO A 253 -16.63 -16.15 -6.90
C PRO A 253 -15.13 -16.27 -6.56
N THR A 254 -14.73 -15.74 -5.41
CA THR A 254 -13.38 -15.84 -4.87
C THR A 254 -13.43 -16.36 -3.44
N PRO A 255 -12.33 -17.02 -2.92
CA PRO A 255 -12.30 -17.52 -1.55
C PRO A 255 -12.58 -16.43 -0.50
N ALA A 256 -12.00 -15.25 -0.68
CA ALA A 256 -12.25 -14.11 0.21
C ALA A 256 -13.49 -13.32 -0.22
N LYS A 257 -14.36 -12.99 0.73
CA LYS A 257 -15.50 -12.09 0.52
C LYS A 257 -14.99 -10.64 0.44
N ARG A 258 -14.85 -10.12 -0.77
CA ARG A 258 -14.35 -8.77 -1.00
C ARG A 258 -15.40 -7.71 -0.63
N PRO A 259 -14.97 -6.54 -0.05
CA PRO A 259 -15.89 -5.43 0.22
C PRO A 259 -16.50 -4.89 -1.09
N ALA A 260 -17.80 -4.59 -1.08
CA ALA A 260 -18.48 -3.97 -2.22
C ALA A 260 -18.03 -2.50 -2.41
N TYR A 261 -17.74 -1.80 -1.32
CA TYR A 261 -17.30 -0.40 -1.36
C TYR A 261 -16.14 -0.18 -0.37
N SER A 262 -14.93 -0.03 -0.87
CA SER A 262 -13.71 0.13 -0.05
C SER A 262 -13.02 1.49 -0.24
N SER A 263 -13.73 2.48 -0.80
CA SER A 263 -13.18 3.80 -1.04
C SER A 263 -12.85 4.52 0.27
N LEU A 264 -11.69 5.20 0.28
CA LEU A 264 -11.15 5.95 1.39
C LEU A 264 -11.16 7.47 1.10
N ASP A 265 -11.40 8.26 2.13
CA ASP A 265 -11.28 9.72 2.12
C ASP A 265 -10.00 10.13 2.84
N ASN A 266 -9.09 10.86 2.19
CA ASN A 266 -7.80 11.33 2.73
C ASN A 266 -7.97 12.55 3.67
N ALA A 267 -8.90 12.51 4.62
CA ALA A 267 -9.24 13.66 5.44
C ALA A 267 -8.07 14.12 6.32
N MET A 268 -7.31 13.18 6.90
CA MET A 268 -6.17 13.52 7.76
C MET A 268 -5.01 14.11 6.97
N LEU A 269 -4.74 13.66 5.73
CA LEU A 269 -3.73 14.30 4.88
C LEU A 269 -4.09 15.77 4.61
N ARG A 270 -5.34 16.04 4.21
CA ARG A 270 -5.82 17.41 3.95
C ARG A 270 -5.67 18.34 5.16
N ASN A 271 -5.93 17.81 6.35
CA ASN A 271 -5.94 18.61 7.57
C ASN A 271 -4.59 18.75 8.27
N THR A 272 -3.56 18.03 7.82
CA THR A 272 -2.24 18.02 8.49
C THR A 272 -1.10 18.44 7.54
N VAL A 273 -0.71 17.56 6.62
CA VAL A 273 0.47 17.77 5.76
C VAL A 273 0.12 18.25 4.35
N GLY A 274 -1.17 18.37 4.04
CA GLY A 274 -1.68 18.65 2.70
C GLY A 274 -1.78 17.37 1.85
N ASN A 275 -2.88 17.27 1.10
CA ASN A 275 -3.17 16.15 0.22
C ASN A 275 -2.78 16.51 -1.23
N GLU A 276 -1.71 15.91 -1.72
CA GLU A 276 -1.22 16.05 -3.09
C GLU A 276 -1.43 14.76 -3.89
N MET A 277 -2.26 13.83 -3.37
CA MET A 277 -2.66 12.63 -4.10
C MET A 277 -3.43 13.03 -5.36
N ARG A 278 -2.92 12.62 -6.51
CA ARG A 278 -3.52 12.94 -7.82
C ARG A 278 -4.88 12.25 -8.00
N PRO A 279 -5.76 12.73 -8.91
CA PRO A 279 -6.84 11.92 -9.45
C PRO A 279 -6.28 10.58 -9.95
N TRP A 280 -7.01 9.47 -9.70
CA TRP A 280 -6.49 8.14 -10.02
C TRP A 280 -6.23 7.94 -11.53
N GLU A 281 -7.01 8.61 -12.38
CA GLU A 281 -6.80 8.57 -13.84
C GLU A 281 -5.46 9.20 -14.25
N ASP A 282 -5.10 10.34 -13.63
CA ASP A 282 -3.85 11.05 -13.93
C ASP A 282 -2.64 10.24 -13.44
N ALA A 283 -2.74 9.64 -12.25
CA ALA A 283 -1.72 8.77 -11.71
C ALA A 283 -1.54 7.51 -12.57
N LEU A 284 -2.66 6.90 -13.02
CA LEU A 284 -2.63 5.74 -13.91
C LEU A 284 -2.01 6.09 -15.26
N LYS A 285 -2.38 7.24 -15.86
CA LYS A 285 -1.82 7.68 -17.13
C LYS A 285 -0.30 7.80 -17.05
N MET A 286 0.21 8.51 -16.05
CA MET A 286 1.66 8.67 -15.84
C MET A 286 2.35 7.32 -15.64
N TYR A 287 1.75 6.43 -14.84
CA TYR A 287 2.26 5.08 -14.65
C TYR A 287 2.35 4.32 -15.98
N MET A 288 1.31 4.34 -16.81
CA MET A 288 1.28 3.63 -18.09
C MET A 288 2.33 4.17 -19.08
N GLU A 289 2.49 5.49 -19.14
CA GLU A 289 3.52 6.14 -19.97
C GLU A 289 4.94 5.73 -19.52
N ASN A 290 5.22 5.82 -18.21
CA ASN A 290 6.51 5.45 -17.65
C ASN A 290 6.77 3.94 -17.76
N ALA A 291 5.77 3.09 -17.55
CA ALA A 291 5.89 1.64 -17.68
C ALA A 291 6.22 1.21 -19.12
N LYS A 292 5.63 1.91 -20.12
CA LYS A 292 5.96 1.71 -21.53
C LYS A 292 7.40 2.09 -21.84
N GLN A 293 7.87 3.24 -21.33
CA GLN A 293 9.28 3.67 -21.49
C GLN A 293 10.27 2.71 -20.83
N ARG A 294 9.89 2.10 -19.71
CA ARG A 294 10.70 1.09 -19.00
C ARG A 294 10.61 -0.33 -19.59
N GLY A 295 9.84 -0.54 -20.66
CA GLY A 295 9.65 -1.84 -21.28
C GLY A 295 8.88 -2.86 -20.44
N ILE A 296 8.09 -2.42 -19.44
CA ILE A 296 7.37 -3.31 -18.50
C ILE A 296 6.28 -4.12 -19.21
N PHE A 297 5.74 -3.59 -20.29
CA PHE A 297 4.68 -4.24 -21.08
C PHE A 297 5.19 -4.85 -22.39
N ALA A 298 6.51 -4.96 -22.59
CA ALA A 298 7.11 -5.53 -23.77
C ALA A 298 6.90 -7.05 -23.86
#